data_928c2985e2692bbef3a62ba2230976a5
#
_entry.id   928c2985e2692bbef3a62ba2230976a5
#
_cell.length_a   1.000
_cell.length_b   1.000
_cell.length_c   1.000
_cell.angle_alpha   90.00
_cell.angle_beta   90.00
_cell.angle_gamma   90.00
#
_symmetry.space_group_name_H-M   'P 1'
#
loop_
_entity.id
_entity.type
_entity.pdbx_description
1 polymer ?
#
loop_
_entity_poly.entity_id
_entity_poly.type
_entity_poly.pdbx_seq_one_letter_code
_entity_poly.pdbx_strand_id
1 'polypeptide(L)'
;LKLETTHLDTENLIGIRRGESVVKEEMELPPEGVAEIIDIWCDAAPTECRCGDGKAAVDGKMTIAMLARDAAGVVGYYERPGTFSLEFDEDCSRMDAHLAVTRVEYTASGSDKVELRIELAVTRACYRTQSCTAVTAMSADESAGFPEEKAALKIYYANGGESLWEIAKSCHTSM
;
A
#
# COMPACT_ATOMS: atom_id res chain seq x y z
N LEU A 1 35.19 15.50 13.52
CA LEU A 1 34.61 14.32 12.92
C LEU A 1 33.86 14.77 11.67
N LYS A 2 34.16 14.16 10.52
CA LYS A 2 33.47 14.41 9.24
C LYS A 2 32.51 13.27 8.98
N LEU A 3 31.26 13.62 8.73
CA LEU A 3 30.20 12.66 8.43
C LEU A 3 29.84 12.73 6.94
N GLU A 4 29.78 11.59 6.30
CA GLU A 4 29.17 11.47 4.98
C GLU A 4 27.74 10.95 5.18
N THR A 5 26.80 11.58 4.50
CA THR A 5 25.39 11.24 4.64
C THR A 5 24.76 11.03 3.27
N THR A 6 23.77 10.16 3.21
CA THR A 6 22.93 9.98 2.03
C THR A 6 21.46 10.05 2.43
N HIS A 7 20.61 10.44 1.49
CA HIS A 7 19.15 10.38 1.67
C HIS A 7 18.66 9.00 1.23
N LEU A 8 17.83 8.40 2.07
CA LEU A 8 17.16 7.13 1.82
C LEU A 8 15.65 7.34 1.92
N ASP A 9 14.92 6.87 0.92
CA ASP A 9 13.48 6.77 1.00
C ASP A 9 13.12 5.36 1.44
N THR A 10 12.33 5.27 2.50
CA THR A 10 11.83 4.01 3.06
C THR A 10 10.31 3.97 2.97
N GLU A 11 9.76 2.83 2.63
CA GLU A 11 8.33 2.60 2.69
C GLU A 11 7.98 1.84 3.96
N ASN A 12 7.10 2.42 4.76
CA ASN A 12 6.61 1.83 6.00
C ASN A 12 5.15 1.42 5.83
N LEU A 13 4.84 0.18 6.15
CA LEU A 13 3.45 -0.29 6.24
C LEU A 13 2.77 0.44 7.40
N ILE A 14 1.78 1.27 7.08
CA ILE A 14 1.00 2.02 8.08
C ILE A 14 -0.24 1.27 8.53
N GLY A 15 -0.69 0.29 7.76
CA GLY A 15 -1.80 -0.56 8.16
C GLY A 15 -2.33 -1.46 7.06
N ILE A 16 -3.08 -2.46 7.50
CA ILE A 16 -3.89 -3.32 6.63
C ILE A 16 -5.35 -3.03 6.94
N ARG A 17 -6.11 -2.66 5.91
CA ARG A 17 -7.54 -2.36 5.99
C ARG A 17 -8.33 -3.43 5.26
N ARG A 18 -9.46 -3.82 5.84
CA ARG A 18 -10.40 -4.73 5.20
C ARG A 18 -11.77 -4.07 5.17
N GLY A 19 -12.48 -4.27 4.09
CA GLY A 19 -13.83 -3.73 3.92
C GLY A 19 -14.54 -4.43 2.80
N GLU A 20 -15.81 -4.09 2.65
CA GLU A 20 -16.65 -4.56 1.57
C GLU A 20 -17.02 -3.38 0.67
N SER A 21 -17.14 -3.64 -0.61
CA SER A 21 -17.58 -2.69 -1.61
C SER A 21 -18.60 -3.36 -2.52
N VAL A 22 -19.48 -2.57 -3.10
CA VAL A 22 -20.51 -3.05 -4.01
C VAL A 22 -20.36 -2.39 -5.35
N VAL A 23 -20.28 -3.20 -6.39
CA VAL A 23 -20.33 -2.75 -7.79
C VAL A 23 -21.69 -3.14 -8.37
N LYS A 24 -22.31 -2.19 -9.08
CA LYS A 24 -23.56 -2.43 -9.80
C LYS A 24 -23.27 -2.42 -11.28
N GLU A 25 -23.74 -3.42 -11.98
CA GLU A 25 -23.58 -3.59 -13.42
C GLU A 25 -24.90 -4.03 -14.05
N GLU A 26 -25.01 -3.80 -15.37
CA GLU A 26 -26.12 -4.34 -16.16
C GLU A 26 -25.53 -5.29 -17.20
N MET A 27 -26.19 -6.41 -17.43
CA MET A 27 -25.87 -7.35 -18.50
C MET A 27 -27.07 -7.51 -19.42
N GLU A 28 -26.83 -7.28 -20.73
CA GLU A 28 -27.83 -7.51 -21.75
C GLU A 28 -28.05 -9.03 -21.93
N LEU A 29 -29.29 -9.42 -22.01
CA LEU A 29 -29.67 -10.81 -22.30
C LEU A 29 -29.53 -11.08 -23.82
N PRO A 30 -29.26 -12.32 -24.22
CA PRO A 30 -29.17 -12.68 -25.63
C PRO A 30 -30.48 -12.42 -26.36
N PRO A 31 -30.44 -12.05 -27.66
CA PRO A 31 -31.62 -11.70 -28.45
C PRO A 31 -32.65 -12.79 -28.56
N GLU A 32 -32.25 -14.06 -28.49
CA GLU A 32 -33.12 -15.23 -28.48
C GLU A 32 -33.92 -15.37 -27.18
N GLY A 33 -33.59 -14.55 -26.19
CA GLY A 33 -34.23 -14.54 -24.89
C GLY A 33 -33.69 -15.60 -23.94
N VAL A 34 -33.92 -15.41 -22.65
CA VAL A 34 -33.56 -16.32 -21.57
C VAL A 34 -34.81 -16.77 -20.86
N ALA A 35 -35.06 -18.07 -20.82
CA ALA A 35 -36.13 -18.67 -20.05
C ALA A 35 -35.75 -18.89 -18.58
N GLU A 36 -34.47 -19.20 -18.34
CA GLU A 36 -33.94 -19.48 -17.02
C GLU A 36 -32.45 -19.11 -16.94
N ILE A 37 -32.07 -18.36 -15.92
CA ILE A 37 -30.66 -18.18 -15.54
C ILE A 37 -30.31 -19.33 -14.60
N ILE A 38 -29.38 -20.19 -15.04
CA ILE A 38 -28.95 -21.36 -14.27
C ILE A 38 -27.94 -20.94 -13.23
N ASP A 39 -26.97 -20.12 -13.64
CA ASP A 39 -25.92 -19.59 -12.75
C ASP A 39 -25.37 -18.26 -13.30
N ILE A 40 -24.89 -17.42 -12.39
CA ILE A 40 -24.20 -16.17 -12.73
C ILE A 40 -23.10 -15.92 -11.72
N TRP A 41 -21.90 -15.63 -12.22
CA TRP A 41 -20.73 -15.36 -11.38
C TRP A 41 -19.89 -14.23 -11.95
N CYS A 42 -18.93 -13.75 -11.15
CA CYS A 42 -18.04 -12.69 -11.54
C CYS A 42 -16.64 -13.00 -11.04
N ASP A 43 -15.65 -12.81 -11.89
CA ASP A 43 -14.25 -12.75 -11.54
C ASP A 43 -13.80 -11.30 -11.59
N ALA A 44 -13.09 -10.83 -10.54
CA ALA A 44 -12.62 -9.45 -10.44
C ALA A 44 -11.14 -9.43 -10.02
N ALA A 45 -10.37 -8.54 -10.64
CA ALA A 45 -8.96 -8.35 -10.32
C ALA A 45 -8.59 -6.86 -10.33
N PRO A 46 -7.76 -6.40 -9.38
CA PRO A 46 -7.23 -5.06 -9.40
C PRO A 46 -6.23 -4.92 -10.55
N THR A 47 -6.22 -3.76 -11.22
CA THR A 47 -5.26 -3.42 -12.27
C THR A 47 -4.33 -2.30 -11.84
N GLU A 48 -4.82 -1.37 -11.05
CA GLU A 48 -4.07 -0.20 -10.58
C GLU A 48 -4.55 0.25 -9.21
N CYS A 49 -3.60 0.69 -8.38
CA CYS A 49 -3.88 1.39 -7.13
C CYS A 49 -3.31 2.80 -7.22
N ARG A 50 -4.13 3.82 -6.97
CA ARG A 50 -3.73 5.23 -6.99
C ARG A 50 -3.88 5.81 -5.58
N CYS A 51 -2.90 6.60 -5.15
CA CYS A 51 -2.91 7.31 -3.87
C CYS A 51 -2.60 8.79 -4.09
N GLY A 52 -3.28 9.67 -3.37
CA GLY A 52 -3.04 11.12 -3.40
C GLY A 52 -4.14 11.90 -2.69
N ASP A 53 -3.81 13.07 -2.18
CA ASP A 53 -4.74 14.03 -1.57
C ASP A 53 -5.63 13.45 -0.44
N GLY A 54 -5.09 12.52 0.35
CA GLY A 54 -5.82 11.86 1.43
C GLY A 54 -6.82 10.81 0.96
N LYS A 55 -6.79 10.45 -0.32
CA LYS A 55 -7.62 9.43 -0.93
C LYS A 55 -6.79 8.36 -1.61
N ALA A 56 -7.37 7.17 -1.70
CA ALA A 56 -6.84 6.09 -2.50
C ALA A 56 -7.95 5.49 -3.36
N ALA A 57 -7.59 4.99 -4.54
CA ALA A 57 -8.51 4.30 -5.43
C ALA A 57 -7.92 2.99 -5.92
N VAL A 58 -8.78 2.00 -6.11
CA VAL A 58 -8.46 0.72 -6.73
C VAL A 58 -9.27 0.61 -8.01
N ASP A 59 -8.60 0.67 -9.13
CA ASP A 59 -9.19 0.38 -10.42
C ASP A 59 -8.98 -1.08 -10.78
N GLY A 60 -9.97 -1.68 -11.40
CA GLY A 60 -9.94 -3.10 -11.73
C GLY A 60 -10.75 -3.48 -12.96
N LYS A 61 -10.55 -4.71 -13.36
CA LYS A 61 -11.32 -5.38 -14.42
C LYS A 61 -12.13 -6.50 -13.80
N MET A 62 -13.28 -6.75 -14.37
CA MET A 62 -14.12 -7.89 -14.03
C MET A 62 -14.60 -8.60 -15.28
N THR A 63 -14.91 -9.86 -15.13
CA THR A 63 -15.61 -10.66 -16.13
C THR A 63 -16.85 -11.23 -15.47
N ILE A 64 -18.01 -10.83 -15.98
CA ILE A 64 -19.30 -11.37 -15.57
C ILE A 64 -19.63 -12.50 -16.52
N ALA A 65 -19.91 -13.69 -15.99
CA ALA A 65 -20.27 -14.86 -16.76
C ALA A 65 -21.66 -15.37 -16.34
N MET A 66 -22.44 -15.77 -17.31
CA MET A 66 -23.79 -16.27 -17.13
C MET A 66 -23.99 -17.59 -17.90
N LEU A 67 -24.55 -18.56 -17.23
CA LEU A 67 -25.07 -19.77 -17.83
C LEU A 67 -26.59 -19.69 -17.84
N ALA A 68 -27.21 -19.71 -19.01
CA ALA A 68 -28.65 -19.55 -19.14
C ALA A 68 -29.23 -20.54 -20.13
N ARG A 69 -30.54 -20.82 -19.98
CA ARG A 69 -31.31 -21.70 -20.87
C ARG A 69 -32.35 -20.87 -21.61
N ASP A 70 -32.44 -21.09 -22.91
CA ASP A 70 -33.47 -20.50 -23.76
C ASP A 70 -34.82 -21.24 -23.68
N ALA A 71 -35.83 -20.74 -24.38
CA ALA A 71 -37.17 -21.33 -24.42
C ALA A 71 -37.20 -22.69 -25.13
N ALA A 72 -36.21 -23.02 -25.95
CA ALA A 72 -36.04 -24.32 -26.61
C ALA A 72 -35.32 -25.34 -25.73
N GLY A 73 -34.84 -24.94 -24.55
CA GLY A 73 -34.11 -25.78 -23.61
C GLY A 73 -32.59 -25.86 -23.89
N VAL A 74 -32.08 -25.07 -24.83
CA VAL A 74 -30.64 -25.00 -25.13
C VAL A 74 -29.93 -24.18 -24.10
N VAL A 75 -28.82 -24.67 -23.57
CA VAL A 75 -27.98 -23.97 -22.60
C VAL A 75 -26.90 -23.20 -23.33
N GLY A 76 -26.81 -21.90 -23.05
CA GLY A 76 -25.83 -21.00 -23.58
C GLY A 76 -24.95 -20.42 -22.47
N TYR A 77 -23.69 -20.09 -22.82
CA TYR A 77 -22.73 -19.42 -21.98
C TYR A 77 -22.46 -18.03 -22.53
N TYR A 78 -22.51 -17.03 -21.67
CA TYR A 78 -22.38 -15.63 -22.04
C TYR A 78 -21.38 -14.94 -21.11
N GLU A 79 -20.46 -14.17 -21.68
CA GLU A 79 -19.48 -13.38 -20.93
C GLU A 79 -19.58 -11.89 -21.28
N ARG A 80 -19.38 -11.06 -20.26
CA ARG A 80 -19.24 -9.61 -20.42
C ARG A 80 -18.06 -9.10 -19.62
N PRO A 81 -17.07 -8.44 -20.27
CA PRO A 81 -16.06 -7.71 -19.57
C PRO A 81 -16.62 -6.40 -18.98
N GLY A 82 -16.12 -6.02 -17.81
CA GLY A 82 -16.43 -4.78 -17.14
C GLY A 82 -15.19 -4.17 -16.48
N THR A 83 -15.33 -2.96 -16.00
CA THR A 83 -14.32 -2.26 -15.21
C THR A 83 -14.98 -1.64 -13.99
N PHE A 84 -14.19 -1.48 -12.92
CA PHE A 84 -14.67 -0.81 -11.71
C PHE A 84 -13.61 0.12 -11.16
N SER A 85 -14.05 1.10 -10.36
CA SER A 85 -13.20 1.96 -9.56
C SER A 85 -13.78 2.05 -8.15
N LEU A 86 -12.98 1.78 -7.14
CA LEU A 86 -13.35 1.85 -5.73
C LEU A 86 -12.53 2.92 -5.06
N GLU A 87 -13.19 3.89 -4.42
CA GLU A 87 -12.52 4.97 -3.70
C GLU A 87 -12.55 4.73 -2.18
N PHE A 88 -11.47 5.14 -1.52
CA PHE A 88 -11.28 5.00 -0.08
C PHE A 88 -10.68 6.27 0.50
N ASP A 89 -11.10 6.66 1.70
CA ASP A 89 -10.49 7.74 2.45
C ASP A 89 -9.25 7.21 3.18
N GLU A 90 -8.11 7.18 2.47
CA GLU A 90 -6.84 6.65 2.95
C GLU A 90 -5.69 7.61 2.60
N ASP A 91 -4.99 8.08 3.62
CA ASP A 91 -3.78 8.90 3.46
C ASP A 91 -2.54 8.01 3.42
N CYS A 92 -2.18 7.56 2.23
CA CYS A 92 -1.01 6.73 1.98
C CYS A 92 -0.30 7.17 0.69
N SER A 93 1.00 6.88 0.61
CA SER A 93 1.81 7.15 -0.60
C SER A 93 1.76 6.00 -1.61
N ARG A 94 1.50 4.78 -1.13
CA ARG A 94 1.32 3.57 -1.94
C ARG A 94 0.31 2.63 -1.29
N MET A 95 -0.44 1.93 -2.09
CA MET A 95 -1.39 0.92 -1.66
C MET A 95 -1.27 -0.34 -2.53
N ASP A 96 -1.27 -1.50 -1.88
CA ASP A 96 -1.47 -2.79 -2.53
C ASP A 96 -2.87 -3.28 -2.16
N ALA A 97 -3.64 -3.73 -3.16
CA ALA A 97 -5.00 -4.21 -2.95
C ALA A 97 -5.16 -5.66 -3.40
N HIS A 98 -5.92 -6.41 -2.62
CA HIS A 98 -6.41 -7.75 -2.97
C HIS A 98 -7.93 -7.74 -2.90
N LEU A 99 -8.56 -8.30 -3.93
CA LEU A 99 -10.01 -8.37 -4.09
C LEU A 99 -10.46 -9.83 -4.13
N ALA A 100 -11.65 -10.07 -3.58
CA ALA A 100 -12.36 -11.32 -3.75
C ALA A 100 -13.85 -11.03 -3.93
N VAL A 101 -14.47 -11.60 -4.96
CA VAL A 101 -15.92 -11.57 -5.12
C VAL A 101 -16.52 -12.48 -4.06
N THR A 102 -17.36 -11.92 -3.20
CA THR A 102 -18.01 -12.68 -2.12
C THR A 102 -19.43 -13.07 -2.46
N ARG A 103 -20.10 -12.27 -3.30
CA ARG A 103 -21.50 -12.50 -3.68
C ARG A 103 -21.81 -11.84 -5.01
N VAL A 104 -22.64 -12.51 -5.81
CA VAL A 104 -23.27 -11.95 -7.00
C VAL A 104 -24.79 -12.16 -6.84
N GLU A 105 -25.52 -11.07 -6.82
CA GLU A 105 -27.00 -11.08 -6.86
C GLU A 105 -27.45 -10.48 -8.18
N TYR A 106 -28.57 -10.96 -8.70
CA TYR A 106 -29.13 -10.43 -9.92
C TYR A 106 -30.65 -10.23 -9.80
N THR A 107 -31.15 -9.26 -10.54
CA THR A 107 -32.56 -8.97 -10.66
C THR A 107 -32.89 -8.76 -12.14
N ALA A 108 -33.91 -9.42 -12.66
CA ALA A 108 -34.36 -9.18 -14.01
C ALA A 108 -34.90 -7.73 -14.13
N SER A 109 -34.34 -6.97 -15.05
CA SER A 109 -34.75 -5.60 -15.38
C SER A 109 -35.36 -5.57 -16.78
N GLY A 110 -36.67 -5.84 -16.85
CA GLY A 110 -37.37 -6.01 -18.13
C GLY A 110 -37.19 -7.41 -18.74
N SER A 111 -37.30 -7.48 -20.06
CA SER A 111 -37.16 -8.72 -20.85
C SER A 111 -35.79 -8.92 -21.47
N ASP A 112 -34.93 -7.92 -21.43
CA ASP A 112 -33.69 -7.81 -22.21
C ASP A 112 -32.44 -7.57 -21.38
N LYS A 113 -32.61 -7.32 -20.04
CA LYS A 113 -31.49 -6.99 -19.16
C LYS A 113 -31.60 -7.62 -17.79
N VAL A 114 -30.44 -7.83 -17.19
CA VAL A 114 -30.26 -8.24 -15.80
C VAL A 114 -29.41 -7.18 -15.10
N GLU A 115 -29.91 -6.64 -14.00
CA GLU A 115 -29.15 -5.83 -13.07
C GLU A 115 -28.38 -6.73 -12.10
N LEU A 116 -27.11 -6.44 -11.91
CA LEU A 116 -26.21 -7.20 -11.06
C LEU A 116 -25.74 -6.34 -9.90
N ARG A 117 -25.70 -6.96 -8.74
CA ARG A 117 -25.06 -6.45 -7.53
C ARG A 117 -23.92 -7.38 -7.15
N ILE A 118 -22.69 -6.91 -7.30
CA ILE A 118 -21.47 -7.67 -7.07
C ILE A 118 -20.85 -7.15 -5.78
N GLU A 119 -20.71 -7.99 -4.78
CA GLU A 119 -20.07 -7.70 -3.50
C GLU A 119 -18.61 -8.15 -3.54
N LEU A 120 -17.71 -7.22 -3.21
CA LEU A 120 -16.27 -7.40 -3.22
C LEU A 120 -15.72 -7.24 -1.80
N ALA A 121 -15.04 -8.26 -1.29
CA ALA A 121 -14.18 -8.13 -0.13
C ALA A 121 -12.85 -7.52 -0.60
N VAL A 122 -12.46 -6.40 0.02
CA VAL A 122 -11.26 -5.65 -0.35
C VAL A 122 -10.30 -5.62 0.83
N THR A 123 -9.10 -6.17 0.64
CA THR A 123 -7.99 -6.05 1.58
C THR A 123 -6.95 -5.11 1.00
N ARG A 124 -6.59 -4.06 1.75
CA ARG A 124 -5.67 -2.99 1.33
C ARG A 124 -4.50 -2.90 2.30
N ALA A 125 -3.27 -3.01 1.81
CA ALA A 125 -2.05 -2.71 2.55
C ALA A 125 -1.60 -1.30 2.17
N CYS A 126 -1.61 -0.39 3.14
CA CYS A 126 -1.29 1.02 2.94
C CYS A 126 0.12 1.31 3.44
N TYR A 127 0.90 2.04 2.65
CA TYR A 127 2.29 2.39 2.93
C TYR A 127 2.47 3.91 2.91
N ARG A 128 3.44 4.37 3.70
CA ARG A 128 3.89 5.77 3.68
C ARG A 128 5.37 5.81 3.39
N THR A 129 5.74 6.62 2.39
CA THR A 129 7.13 6.94 2.10
C THR A 129 7.65 7.94 3.12
N GLN A 130 8.81 7.67 3.69
CA GLN A 130 9.50 8.54 4.60
C GLN A 130 10.95 8.66 4.18
N SER A 131 11.40 9.90 3.97
CA SER A 131 12.80 10.19 3.72
C SER A 131 13.56 10.33 5.04
N CYS A 132 14.69 9.66 5.13
CA CYS A 132 15.62 9.79 6.24
C CYS A 132 17.03 10.04 5.75
N THR A 133 17.86 10.66 6.59
CA THR A 133 19.27 10.85 6.31
C THR A 133 20.07 9.78 7.06
N ALA A 134 20.76 8.93 6.32
CA ALA A 134 21.63 7.90 6.87
C ALA A 134 23.10 8.35 6.82
N VAL A 135 23.84 8.07 7.88
CA VAL A 135 25.30 8.26 7.90
C VAL A 135 25.93 7.04 7.22
N THR A 136 26.64 7.28 6.11
CA THR A 136 27.28 6.23 5.31
C THR A 136 28.75 6.04 5.65
N ALA A 137 29.42 7.09 6.11
CA ALA A 137 30.81 7.02 6.57
C ALA A 137 31.09 8.05 7.65
N MET A 138 32.05 7.74 8.51
CA MET A 138 32.62 8.64 9.49
C MET A 138 34.13 8.64 9.34
N SER A 139 34.73 9.83 9.25
CA SER A 139 36.17 10.00 9.23
C SER A 139 36.62 11.02 10.29
N ALA A 140 37.82 10.88 10.73
CA ALA A 140 38.44 11.90 11.55
C ALA A 140 38.62 13.17 10.70
N ASP A 141 38.28 14.31 11.25
CA ASP A 141 38.58 15.59 10.61
C ASP A 141 40.03 15.96 10.95
N GLU A 142 40.93 15.63 10.02
CA GLU A 142 42.37 15.91 10.20
C GLU A 142 42.66 17.42 10.25
N SER A 143 41.73 18.27 9.78
CA SER A 143 41.88 19.73 9.85
C SER A 143 41.52 20.30 11.22
N ALA A 144 40.78 19.54 12.03
CA ALA A 144 40.52 19.87 13.42
C ALA A 144 41.73 19.45 14.27
N GLY A 145 42.82 20.18 14.13
CA GLY A 145 44.01 19.97 14.98
C GLY A 145 43.64 20.01 16.45
N PHE A 146 44.18 19.11 17.22
CA PHE A 146 44.11 19.27 18.67
C PHE A 146 44.73 20.62 19.01
N PRO A 147 44.09 21.40 19.89
CA PRO A 147 44.69 22.66 20.37
C PRO A 147 46.10 22.33 20.89
N GLU A 148 47.15 22.92 20.30
CA GLU A 148 48.50 22.80 20.82
C GLU A 148 48.51 23.37 22.26
N GLU A 149 48.45 22.50 23.24
CA GLU A 149 48.64 22.88 24.63
C GLU A 149 50.13 23.13 24.83
N LYS A 150 50.49 24.36 25.01
CA LYS A 150 51.91 24.80 25.26
C LYS A 150 52.41 24.44 26.67
N ALA A 151 51.63 23.74 27.48
CA ALA A 151 52.00 23.39 28.86
C ALA A 151 52.74 22.06 28.87
N ALA A 152 53.99 22.06 29.40
CA ALA A 152 54.80 20.85 29.60
C ALA A 152 54.24 19.89 30.65
N LEU A 153 53.37 20.38 31.53
CA LEU A 153 52.70 19.63 32.61
C LEU A 153 51.31 20.20 32.87
N LYS A 154 50.28 19.32 32.92
CA LYS A 154 48.94 19.70 33.30
C LYS A 154 48.55 18.93 34.56
N ILE A 155 48.20 19.63 35.62
CA ILE A 155 47.71 19.04 36.86
C ILE A 155 46.21 19.25 36.92
N TYR A 156 45.45 18.13 37.00
CA TYR A 156 44.02 18.14 37.12
C TYR A 156 43.58 17.70 38.51
N TYR A 157 42.75 18.47 39.14
CA TYR A 157 42.13 18.13 40.43
C TYR A 157 40.77 17.49 40.18
N ALA A 158 40.68 16.17 40.27
CA ALA A 158 39.44 15.44 40.04
C ALA A 158 38.43 15.72 41.17
N ASN A 159 37.17 15.91 40.79
CA ASN A 159 36.05 15.91 41.71
C ASN A 159 35.64 14.49 42.06
N GLY A 160 35.07 14.30 43.26
CA GLY A 160 34.59 12.97 43.66
C GLY A 160 33.52 12.44 42.71
N GLY A 161 33.78 11.27 42.08
CA GLY A 161 32.87 10.59 41.18
C GLY A 161 33.21 10.73 39.69
N GLU A 162 34.21 11.54 39.31
CA GLU A 162 34.67 11.62 37.92
C GLU A 162 35.45 10.35 37.54
N SER A 163 35.14 9.78 36.35
CA SER A 163 35.88 8.66 35.81
C SER A 163 37.18 9.10 35.12
N LEU A 164 38.22 8.24 35.09
CA LEU A 164 39.45 8.51 34.36
C LEU A 164 39.19 8.80 32.87
N TRP A 165 38.15 8.20 32.28
CA TRP A 165 37.73 8.47 30.92
C TRP A 165 37.23 9.90 30.70
N GLU A 166 36.40 10.42 31.62
CA GLU A 166 35.90 11.80 31.55
C GLU A 166 37.03 12.78 31.68
N ILE A 167 37.97 12.53 32.63
CA ILE A 167 39.18 13.36 32.86
C ILE A 167 40.07 13.35 31.62
N ALA A 168 40.36 12.15 31.04
CA ALA A 168 41.17 12.05 29.83
C ALA A 168 40.55 12.78 28.66
N LYS A 169 39.24 12.68 28.48
CA LYS A 169 38.48 13.36 27.45
C LYS A 169 38.51 14.88 27.61
N SER A 170 38.35 15.42 28.84
CA SER A 170 38.39 16.83 29.14
C SER A 170 39.81 17.44 28.97
N CYS A 171 40.81 16.59 29.19
CA CYS A 171 42.22 16.98 29.03
C CYS A 171 42.80 16.71 27.65
N HIS A 172 42.00 16.17 26.72
CA HIS A 172 42.43 15.78 25.36
C HIS A 172 43.64 14.83 25.36
N THR A 173 43.70 13.92 26.30
CA THR A 173 44.83 12.95 26.43
C THR A 173 44.30 11.50 26.41
N SER A 174 45.20 10.55 26.15
CA SER A 174 44.91 9.11 26.27
C SER A 174 44.98 8.68 27.75
N MET A 175 44.22 7.64 28.09
CA MET A 175 44.41 6.93 29.36
C MET A 175 45.63 6.08 29.34
#